data_7e635106466266399163dc812c782f3c
#
_entry.id   7e635106466266399163dc812c782f3c
#
_cell.length_a   1.000
_cell.length_b   1.000
_cell.length_c   1.000
_cell.angle_alpha   90.00
_cell.angle_beta   90.00
_cell.angle_gamma   90.00
#
_symmetry.space_group_name_H-M   'P 1'
#
loop_
_entity.id
_entity.type
_entity.pdbx_description
1 polymer ?
#
loop_
_entity_poly.entity_id
_entity_poly.type
_entity_poly.pdbx_seq_one_letter_code
_entity_poly.pdbx_strand_id
1 'polypeptide(L)'
;MIHKKHEDLKILNFSLPNEPNYEETEKPELMPFAQWHEILKLPNCKGFISVDSCLNHFSRSAGRKGVVIWGGTRWTQLGYKQNKNINKWWTNWDEWDNEKFEPQDPRNIMVDPEVVFEQFEKIYEKELV
;
A
#
# COMPACT_ATOMS: atom_id res chain seq x y z
N MET A 1 9.22 10.43 6.06
CA MET A 1 10.23 9.63 5.33
C MET A 1 10.22 9.96 3.84
N ILE A 2 9.18 9.60 3.10
CA ILE A 2 9.10 9.88 1.65
C ILE A 2 9.25 11.37 1.37
N HIS A 3 8.49 12.21 2.04
CA HIS A 3 8.52 13.65 1.86
C HIS A 3 9.90 14.27 2.08
N LYS A 4 10.64 13.79 3.07
CA LYS A 4 11.99 14.31 3.37
C LYS A 4 13.02 13.94 2.31
N LYS A 5 12.88 12.79 1.69
CA LYS A 5 13.82 12.32 0.67
C LYS A 5 13.42 12.76 -0.74
N HIS A 6 12.13 12.91 -1.00
CA HIS A 6 11.57 13.22 -2.29
C HIS A 6 10.63 14.43 -2.17
N GLU A 7 11.20 15.61 -1.98
CA GLU A 7 10.44 16.86 -1.77
C GLU A 7 9.54 17.24 -2.95
N ASP A 8 9.87 16.77 -4.13
CA ASP A 8 9.09 16.99 -5.35
C ASP A 8 7.88 16.07 -5.49
N LEU A 9 7.79 15.02 -4.65
CA LEU A 9 6.66 14.12 -4.68
C LEU A 9 5.49 14.65 -3.86
N LYS A 10 4.34 14.74 -4.50
CA LYS A 10 3.08 14.99 -3.84
C LYS A 10 2.51 13.66 -3.33
N ILE A 11 2.13 13.61 -2.08
CA ILE A 11 1.51 12.43 -1.46
C ILE A 11 0.02 12.71 -1.31
N LEU A 12 -0.80 11.91 -1.98
CA LEU A 12 -2.25 11.95 -1.86
C LEU A 12 -2.73 10.94 -0.82
N ASN A 13 -3.50 11.40 0.13
CA ASN A 13 -4.09 10.58 1.19
C ASN A 13 -5.56 10.30 0.87
N PHE A 14 -5.85 9.09 0.39
CA PHE A 14 -7.21 8.63 0.10
C PHE A 14 -7.82 8.04 1.37
N SER A 15 -8.56 8.84 2.10
CA SER A 15 -9.23 8.47 3.33
C SER A 15 -10.64 9.08 3.39
N LEU A 16 -11.45 8.61 4.32
CA LEU A 16 -12.80 9.14 4.51
C LEU A 16 -12.74 10.59 5.05
N PRO A 17 -13.77 11.41 4.80
CA PRO A 17 -13.76 12.81 5.20
C PRO A 17 -13.56 13.02 6.71
N ASN A 18 -14.00 12.07 7.55
CA ASN A 18 -13.87 12.12 9.00
C ASN A 18 -12.55 11.55 9.53
N GLU A 19 -11.73 10.97 8.68
CA GLU A 19 -10.40 10.49 9.06
C GLU A 19 -9.39 11.64 9.02
N PRO A 20 -8.37 11.62 9.89
CA PRO A 20 -7.39 12.70 9.94
C PRO A 20 -6.56 12.79 8.66
N ASN A 21 -6.18 14.01 8.30
CA ASN A 21 -5.12 14.23 7.33
C ASN A 21 -3.78 14.37 8.03
N TYR A 22 -2.71 14.01 7.36
CA TYR A 22 -1.35 14.16 7.85
C TYR A 22 -0.70 15.39 7.22
N GLU A 23 0.12 16.09 7.98
CA GLU A 23 0.71 17.37 7.59
C GLU A 23 1.40 17.35 6.21
N GLU A 24 2.04 16.26 5.89
CA GLU A 24 2.84 16.11 4.67
C GLU A 24 2.06 15.52 3.50
N THR A 25 0.74 15.43 3.60
CA THR A 25 -0.11 14.84 2.58
C THR A 25 -1.23 15.78 2.18
N GLU A 26 -1.71 15.62 0.96
CA GLU A 26 -2.92 16.26 0.47
C GLU A 26 -4.07 15.26 0.50
N LYS A 27 -5.18 15.66 1.11
CA LYS A 27 -6.39 14.84 1.15
C LYS A 27 -7.36 15.36 0.10
N PRO A 28 -7.53 14.65 -1.05
CA PRO A 28 -8.48 15.07 -2.05
C PRO A 28 -9.92 14.91 -1.53
N GLU A 29 -10.85 15.63 -2.16
CA GLU A 29 -12.26 15.43 -1.90
C GLU A 29 -12.67 13.98 -2.23
N LEU A 30 -13.72 13.50 -1.56
CA LEU A 30 -14.27 12.17 -1.83
C LEU A 30 -14.66 12.07 -3.30
N MET A 31 -14.16 11.06 -3.97
CA MET A 31 -14.39 10.84 -5.40
C MET A 31 -14.75 9.39 -5.68
N PRO A 32 -15.43 9.10 -6.82
CA PRO A 32 -15.72 7.74 -7.25
C PRO A 32 -14.45 6.91 -7.46
N PHE A 33 -14.52 5.61 -7.24
CA PHE A 33 -13.40 4.69 -7.44
C PHE A 33 -12.83 4.71 -8.86
N ALA A 34 -13.65 5.00 -9.85
CA ALA A 34 -13.18 5.17 -11.23
C ALA A 34 -12.14 6.28 -11.35
N GLN A 35 -12.26 7.35 -10.57
CA GLN A 35 -11.27 8.44 -10.55
C GLN A 35 -9.97 8.02 -9.86
N TRP A 36 -10.04 7.18 -8.83
CA TRP A 36 -8.84 6.60 -8.21
C TRP A 36 -8.03 5.78 -9.23
N HIS A 37 -8.73 4.97 -10.03
CA HIS A 37 -8.13 4.20 -11.10
C HIS A 37 -7.42 5.11 -12.13
N GLU A 38 -8.07 6.19 -12.53
CA GLU A 38 -7.49 7.16 -13.47
C GLU A 38 -6.24 7.84 -12.89
N ILE A 39 -6.23 8.17 -11.61
CA ILE A 39 -5.06 8.74 -10.93
C ILE A 39 -3.89 7.76 -10.96
N LEU A 40 -4.14 6.48 -10.71
CA LEU A 40 -3.10 5.44 -10.76
C LEU A 40 -2.50 5.27 -12.16
N LYS A 41 -3.26 5.59 -13.21
CA LYS A 41 -2.81 5.51 -14.60
C LYS A 41 -1.97 6.72 -15.04
N LEU A 42 -2.00 7.82 -14.31
CA LEU A 42 -1.26 9.02 -14.70
C LEU A 42 0.24 8.75 -14.83
N PRO A 43 0.89 9.27 -15.87
CA PRO A 43 2.34 9.04 -16.08
C PRO A 43 3.21 9.53 -14.92
N ASN A 44 2.77 10.55 -14.21
CA ASN A 44 3.48 11.12 -13.06
C ASN A 44 3.16 10.42 -11.73
N CYS A 45 2.25 9.46 -11.71
CA CYS A 45 2.03 8.62 -10.53
C CYS A 45 3.23 7.68 -10.36
N LYS A 46 3.93 7.79 -9.25
CA LYS A 46 5.15 7.02 -8.98
C LYS A 46 4.91 5.71 -8.23
N GLY A 47 3.72 5.51 -7.72
CA GLY A 47 3.38 4.32 -6.98
C GLY A 47 2.28 4.57 -5.96
N PHE A 48 2.03 3.59 -5.13
CA PHE A 48 1.06 3.69 -4.03
C PHE A 48 1.52 2.87 -2.83
N ILE A 49 0.97 3.20 -1.69
CA ILE A 49 1.11 2.42 -0.46
C ILE A 49 -0.29 2.19 0.06
N SER A 50 -0.65 0.96 0.29
CA SER A 50 -1.97 0.61 0.82
C SER A 50 -1.92 -0.62 1.71
N VAL A 51 -2.99 -0.83 2.44
CA VAL A 51 -3.30 -2.12 3.05
C VAL A 51 -4.06 -2.99 2.03
N ASP A 52 -4.44 -4.20 2.42
CA ASP A 52 -5.34 -5.05 1.62
C ASP A 52 -6.69 -4.34 1.44
N SER A 53 -6.89 -3.77 0.27
CA SER A 53 -8.06 -2.95 -0.05
C SER A 53 -8.32 -2.91 -1.56
N CYS A 54 -9.39 -2.20 -1.96
CA CYS A 54 -9.72 -2.01 -3.37
C CYS A 54 -8.58 -1.37 -4.18
N LEU A 55 -7.75 -0.53 -3.56
CA LEU A 55 -6.64 0.13 -4.25
C LEU A 55 -5.64 -0.88 -4.82
N ASN A 56 -5.39 -1.98 -4.11
CA ASN A 56 -4.56 -3.08 -4.58
C ASN A 56 -5.09 -3.66 -5.92
N HIS A 57 -6.39 -3.84 -6.03
CA HIS A 57 -7.02 -4.35 -7.26
C HIS A 57 -7.03 -3.32 -8.38
N PHE A 58 -7.32 -2.07 -8.08
CA PHE A 58 -7.27 -0.98 -9.07
C PHE A 58 -5.87 -0.79 -9.62
N SER A 59 -4.85 -0.92 -8.79
CA SER A 59 -3.47 -0.78 -9.21
C SER A 59 -3.08 -1.84 -10.25
N ARG A 60 -3.58 -3.05 -10.10
CA ARG A 60 -3.34 -4.13 -11.06
C ARG A 60 -3.94 -3.79 -12.43
N SER A 61 -5.17 -3.35 -12.44
CA SER A 61 -5.85 -2.93 -13.68
C SER A 61 -5.17 -1.73 -14.33
N ALA A 62 -4.67 -0.79 -13.53
CA ALA A 62 -3.96 0.40 -14.02
C ALA A 62 -2.51 0.13 -14.43
N GLY A 63 -1.97 -1.04 -14.11
CA GLY A 63 -0.57 -1.35 -14.34
C GLY A 63 0.39 -0.64 -13.39
N ARG A 64 -0.09 -0.13 -12.25
CA ARG A 64 0.72 0.62 -11.29
C ARG A 64 1.22 -0.30 -10.17
N LYS A 65 2.51 -0.23 -9.90
CA LYS A 65 3.15 -0.98 -8.81
C LYS A 65 3.12 -0.18 -7.51
N GLY A 66 3.01 -0.89 -6.41
CA GLY A 66 3.00 -0.26 -5.10
C GLY A 66 3.44 -1.20 -4.00
N VAL A 67 3.37 -0.70 -2.77
CA VAL A 67 3.62 -1.48 -1.55
C VAL A 67 2.27 -1.79 -0.93
N VAL A 68 2.01 -3.07 -0.68
CA VAL A 68 0.77 -3.52 -0.02
C VAL A 68 1.13 -4.19 1.29
N ILE A 69 0.53 -3.71 2.36
CA ILE A 69 0.74 -4.21 3.72
C ILE A 69 -0.41 -5.16 4.05
N TRP A 70 -0.06 -6.39 4.34
CA TRP A 70 -1.01 -7.46 4.61
C TRP A 70 -1.07 -7.74 6.11
N GLY A 71 -2.28 -7.83 6.64
CA GLY A 71 -2.53 -8.23 8.02
C GLY A 71 -2.83 -9.71 8.12
N GLY A 72 -4.10 -10.04 8.34
CA GLY A 72 -4.56 -11.40 8.54
C GLY A 72 -4.77 -12.22 7.26
N THR A 73 -4.71 -11.63 6.08
CA THR A 73 -4.90 -12.33 4.79
C THR A 73 -3.57 -12.56 4.10
N ARG A 74 -3.40 -13.70 3.46
CA ARG A 74 -2.20 -14.00 2.67
C ARG A 74 -2.24 -13.23 1.35
N TRP A 75 -1.15 -12.55 1.03
CA TRP A 75 -1.04 -11.86 -0.25
C TRP A 75 -1.13 -12.82 -1.44
N THR A 76 -0.70 -14.07 -1.27
CA THR A 76 -0.74 -15.10 -2.32
C THR A 76 -2.16 -15.45 -2.77
N GLN A 77 -3.16 -15.13 -1.97
CA GLN A 77 -4.57 -15.37 -2.31
C GLN A 77 -5.18 -14.19 -3.07
N LEU A 78 -4.96 -12.97 -2.59
CA LEU A 78 -5.63 -11.77 -3.09
C LEU A 78 -4.68 -10.70 -3.62
N GLY A 79 -3.38 -10.89 -3.48
CA GLY A 79 -2.37 -9.94 -3.91
C GLY A 79 -1.85 -10.20 -5.31
N TYR A 80 -0.99 -9.31 -5.77
CA TYR A 80 -0.37 -9.38 -7.09
C TYR A 80 1.14 -9.34 -6.99
N LYS A 81 1.80 -10.20 -7.76
CA LYS A 81 3.27 -10.33 -7.78
C LYS A 81 4.00 -9.05 -8.22
N GLN A 82 3.33 -8.19 -8.96
CA GLN A 82 3.91 -6.91 -9.39
C GLN A 82 4.18 -5.97 -8.23
N ASN A 83 3.45 -6.11 -7.12
CA ASN A 83 3.57 -5.27 -5.94
C ASN A 83 4.62 -5.79 -4.98
N LYS A 84 5.14 -4.90 -4.14
CA LYS A 84 5.92 -5.27 -2.96
C LYS A 84 4.95 -5.61 -1.84
N ASN A 85 4.75 -6.90 -1.62
CA ASN A 85 3.81 -7.41 -0.62
C ASN A 85 4.54 -7.66 0.69
N ILE A 86 4.10 -6.99 1.75
CA ILE A 86 4.68 -7.11 3.09
C ILE A 86 3.69 -7.84 3.97
N ASN A 87 4.09 -8.98 4.53
CA ASN A 87 3.28 -9.78 5.42
C ASN A 87 4.10 -10.24 6.62
N LYS A 88 4.02 -9.48 7.71
CA LYS A 88 4.77 -9.78 8.93
C LYS A 88 4.18 -10.96 9.70
N TRP A 89 2.84 -11.10 9.68
CA TRP A 89 2.14 -12.12 10.44
C TRP A 89 2.41 -13.54 9.92
N TRP A 90 2.43 -13.69 8.61
CA TRP A 90 2.57 -14.98 7.95
C TRP A 90 4.01 -15.22 7.52
N THR A 91 4.84 -15.70 8.45
CA THR A 91 6.23 -16.07 8.16
C THR A 91 6.36 -17.53 7.75
N ASN A 92 5.40 -18.36 8.15
CA ASN A 92 5.35 -19.79 7.83
C ASN A 92 3.95 -20.17 7.34
N TRP A 93 3.86 -20.54 6.06
CA TRP A 93 2.61 -20.88 5.41
C TRP A 93 2.01 -22.21 5.88
N ASP A 94 2.85 -23.13 6.36
CA ASP A 94 2.42 -24.43 6.84
C ASP A 94 1.67 -24.34 8.18
N GLU A 95 1.85 -23.26 8.91
CA GLU A 95 1.15 -22.97 10.16
C GLU A 95 -0.21 -22.29 9.95
N TRP A 96 -0.65 -22.14 8.71
CA TRP A 96 -1.97 -21.60 8.45
C TRP A 96 -3.05 -22.52 8.98
N ASP A 97 -3.73 -22.07 10.01
CA ASP A 97 -4.91 -22.67 10.56
C ASP A 97 -6.04 -21.64 10.53
N ASN A 98 -7.09 -21.91 9.77
CA ASN A 98 -8.22 -21.02 9.61
C ASN A 98 -8.91 -20.66 10.94
N GLU A 99 -8.85 -21.55 11.92
CA GLU A 99 -9.45 -21.33 13.23
C GLU A 99 -8.64 -20.37 14.12
N LYS A 100 -7.36 -20.16 13.79
CA LYS A 100 -6.44 -19.31 14.55
C LYS A 100 -6.06 -18.05 13.79
N PHE A 101 -6.88 -17.66 12.88
CA PHE A 101 -6.56 -16.65 11.89
C PHE A 101 -6.39 -15.24 12.43
N GLU A 102 -7.06 -14.88 13.52
CA GLU A 102 -6.99 -13.53 14.08
C GLU A 102 -5.73 -13.34 14.92
N PRO A 103 -4.88 -12.36 14.57
CA PRO A 103 -3.76 -12.03 15.45
C PRO A 103 -4.30 -11.50 16.77
N GLN A 104 -3.94 -12.12 17.85
CA GLN A 104 -4.41 -11.75 19.19
C GLN A 104 -3.80 -10.41 19.65
N ASP A 105 -2.61 -10.10 19.17
CA ASP A 105 -1.93 -8.85 19.45
C ASP A 105 -1.72 -8.08 18.12
N PRO A 106 -2.33 -6.88 17.96
CA PRO A 106 -2.16 -6.08 16.75
C PRO A 106 -0.71 -5.78 16.40
N ARG A 107 0.20 -5.74 17.38
CA ARG A 107 1.62 -5.51 17.13
C ARG A 107 2.26 -6.58 16.27
N ASN A 108 1.69 -7.78 16.23
CA ASN A 108 2.20 -8.87 15.41
C ASN A 108 2.01 -8.66 13.91
N ILE A 109 1.07 -7.79 13.53
CA ILE A 109 0.80 -7.47 12.13
C ILE A 109 1.29 -6.08 11.73
N MET A 110 1.72 -5.26 12.68
CA MET A 110 2.28 -3.95 12.40
C MET A 110 3.65 -4.07 11.73
N VAL A 111 3.85 -3.30 10.68
CA VAL A 111 5.10 -3.24 9.93
C VAL A 111 5.79 -1.91 10.23
N ASP A 112 7.10 -1.96 10.46
CA ASP A 112 7.87 -0.75 10.69
C ASP A 112 7.83 0.17 9.47
N PRO A 113 7.63 1.48 9.64
CA PRO A 113 7.59 2.43 8.53
C PRO A 113 8.84 2.39 7.64
N GLU A 114 10.00 2.12 8.22
CA GLU A 114 11.26 1.98 7.50
C GLU A 114 11.23 0.85 6.47
N VAL A 115 10.60 -0.28 6.81
CA VAL A 115 10.45 -1.42 5.89
C VAL A 115 9.58 -1.04 4.72
N VAL A 116 8.46 -0.35 4.98
CA VAL A 116 7.57 0.14 3.92
C VAL A 116 8.28 1.12 3.01
N PHE A 117 9.02 2.05 3.59
CA PHE A 117 9.80 3.05 2.87
C PHE A 117 10.85 2.41 1.96
N GLU A 118 11.61 1.45 2.45
CA GLU A 118 12.59 0.72 1.65
C GLU A 118 11.96 0.02 0.45
N GLN A 119 10.81 -0.60 0.62
CA GLN A 119 10.11 -1.26 -0.47
C GLN A 119 9.58 -0.25 -1.48
N PHE A 120 9.09 0.90 -1.03
CA PHE A 120 8.67 1.98 -1.91
C PHE A 120 9.85 2.52 -2.73
N GLU A 121 11.01 2.73 -2.11
CA GLU A 121 12.21 3.18 -2.80
C GLU A 121 12.61 2.26 -3.96
N LYS A 122 12.49 0.97 -3.78
CA LYS A 122 12.79 -0.01 -4.84
C LYS A 122 11.85 0.14 -6.05
N ILE A 123 10.61 0.54 -5.83
CA ILE A 123 9.66 0.82 -6.90
C ILE A 123 10.00 2.16 -7.55
N TYR A 124 10.22 3.18 -6.75
CA TYR A 124 10.50 4.54 -7.21
C TYR A 124 11.78 4.61 -8.05
N GLU A 125 12.84 3.96 -7.61
CA GLU A 125 14.10 3.91 -8.36
C GLU A 125 13.94 3.31 -9.76
N LYS A 126 13.10 2.28 -9.89
CA LYS A 126 12.81 1.67 -11.19
C LYS A 126 11.98 2.56 -12.12
N GLU A 127 11.12 3.39 -11.57
CA GLU A 127 10.31 4.34 -12.35
C GLU A 127 11.12 5.53 -12.88
N LEU A 128 12.32 5.77 -12.34
CA LEU A 128 13.23 6.81 -12.79
C LEU A 128 14.11 6.40 -13.98
N VAL A 129 14.19 5.12 -14.25
CA VAL A 129 15.07 4.54 -15.30
C VAL A 129 14.36 4.43 -16.64
#